data_d53806829b4a19442ec2cdd798663b80
#
_entry.id   d53806829b4a19442ec2cdd798663b80
#
_cell.length_a   1.000
_cell.length_b   1.000
_cell.length_c   1.000
_cell.angle_alpha   90.00
_cell.angle_beta   90.00
_cell.angle_gamma   90.00
#
_symmetry.space_group_name_H-M   'P 1'
#
loop_
_entity.id
_entity.type
_entity.pdbx_description
1 polymer ?
#
loop_
_entity_poly.entity_id
_entity_poly.type
_entity_poly.pdbx_seq_one_letter_code
_entity_poly.pdbx_strand_id
1 'polypeptide(L)'
;PLARRFGPTLIARLDQALGHVPETISPITDKKHFGVRISFPEPIGLIEDIKNAIEKLLIRLCNKLKTAVLGFQELKIDLGFSNNETQSLLVSLACFTNNPERIFSVLLLKLDEIKPSFGIDIIRLEAINVGPITQSQSINNLDLHEKVIKNQNSVLKNLITRLGTKVGLDAIIRHIPA
;
A
#
# COMPACT_ATOMS: atom_id res chain seq x y z
N PRO A 1 -19.20 -5.31 -50.98
CA PRO A 1 -19.50 -4.69 -49.70
C PRO A 1 -18.38 -4.95 -48.72
N LEU A 2 -17.88 -3.89 -48.04
CA LEU A 2 -16.72 -3.88 -47.14
C LEU A 2 -16.82 -4.92 -46.02
N ALA A 3 -18.01 -5.12 -45.46
CA ALA A 3 -18.26 -6.10 -44.38
C ALA A 3 -17.85 -7.53 -44.74
N ARG A 4 -18.10 -7.92 -46.01
CA ARG A 4 -17.81 -9.27 -46.50
C ARG A 4 -16.32 -9.52 -46.70
N ARG A 5 -15.55 -8.44 -46.93
CA ARG A 5 -14.10 -8.49 -47.20
C ARG A 5 -13.24 -8.30 -45.91
N PHE A 6 -13.70 -7.49 -44.98
CA PHE A 6 -12.92 -7.06 -43.82
C PHE A 6 -13.57 -7.41 -42.47
N GLY A 7 -14.75 -8.04 -42.52
CA GLY A 7 -15.49 -8.42 -41.34
C GLY A 7 -16.35 -7.29 -40.73
N PRO A 8 -17.23 -7.61 -39.78
CA PRO A 8 -18.17 -6.65 -39.18
C PRO A 8 -17.46 -5.61 -38.28
N THR A 9 -16.32 -5.97 -37.74
CA THR A 9 -15.53 -5.11 -36.81
C THR A 9 -15.07 -3.82 -37.48
N LEU A 10 -14.68 -3.86 -38.76
CA LEU A 10 -14.27 -2.66 -39.50
C LEU A 10 -15.42 -1.68 -39.66
N ILE A 11 -16.63 -2.18 -39.94
CA ILE A 11 -17.83 -1.34 -40.12
C ILE A 11 -18.18 -0.67 -38.78
N ALA A 12 -18.18 -1.45 -37.69
CA ALA A 12 -18.44 -0.89 -36.36
C ALA A 12 -17.45 0.25 -36.01
N ARG A 13 -16.18 0.09 -36.36
CA ARG A 13 -15.16 1.16 -36.16
C ARG A 13 -15.41 2.37 -37.08
N LEU A 14 -15.83 2.17 -38.32
CA LEU A 14 -16.18 3.27 -39.22
C LEU A 14 -17.42 4.02 -38.72
N ASP A 15 -18.45 3.31 -38.26
CA ASP A 15 -19.66 3.91 -37.73
C ASP A 15 -19.36 4.70 -36.43
N GLN A 16 -18.45 4.20 -35.59
CA GLN A 16 -17.94 4.93 -34.43
C GLN A 16 -17.18 6.20 -34.85
N ALA A 17 -16.28 6.09 -35.83
CA ALA A 17 -15.50 7.23 -36.33
C ALA A 17 -16.39 8.31 -36.99
N LEU A 18 -17.49 7.92 -37.61
CA LEU A 18 -18.49 8.82 -38.20
C LEU A 18 -19.51 9.35 -37.20
N GLY A 19 -19.48 8.88 -35.94
CA GLY A 19 -20.42 9.29 -34.89
C GLY A 19 -21.81 8.64 -35.01
N HIS A 20 -21.98 7.64 -35.86
CA HIS A 20 -23.25 6.90 -36.00
C HIS A 20 -23.51 5.94 -34.84
N VAL A 21 -22.44 5.45 -34.21
CA VAL A 21 -22.48 4.57 -33.02
C VAL A 21 -21.65 5.18 -31.91
N PRO A 22 -22.18 5.28 -30.67
CA PRO A 22 -21.43 5.82 -29.56
C PRO A 22 -20.24 4.93 -29.20
N GLU A 23 -19.06 5.51 -29.04
CA GLU A 23 -17.90 4.82 -28.54
C GLU A 23 -17.82 5.00 -27.01
N THR A 24 -17.73 3.88 -26.29
CA THR A 24 -17.53 3.89 -24.84
C THR A 24 -16.10 4.29 -24.55
N ILE A 25 -15.87 5.54 -24.17
CA ILE A 25 -14.58 6.01 -23.71
C ILE A 25 -14.44 5.64 -22.24
N SER A 26 -13.51 4.76 -21.91
CA SER A 26 -13.15 4.53 -20.52
C SER A 26 -12.21 5.66 -20.08
N PRO A 27 -12.64 6.56 -19.19
CA PRO A 27 -11.77 7.63 -18.72
C PRO A 27 -10.56 7.02 -18.00
N ILE A 28 -9.36 7.47 -18.34
CA ILE A 28 -8.16 7.18 -17.56
C ILE A 28 -8.32 7.93 -16.25
N THR A 29 -8.73 7.21 -15.20
CA THR A 29 -8.77 7.78 -13.86
C THR A 29 -7.34 7.80 -13.34
N ASP A 30 -6.79 8.98 -13.14
CA ASP A 30 -5.51 9.17 -12.46
C ASP A 30 -5.63 8.61 -11.04
N LYS A 31 -5.21 7.36 -10.87
CA LYS A 31 -5.04 6.80 -9.52
C LYS A 31 -3.92 7.60 -8.87
N LYS A 32 -4.25 8.38 -7.84
CA LYS A 32 -3.24 9.10 -7.06
C LYS A 32 -2.24 8.10 -6.51
N HIS A 33 -1.03 8.12 -7.01
CA HIS A 33 0.06 7.30 -6.51
C HIS A 33 0.72 7.99 -5.32
N PHE A 34 0.73 7.32 -4.19
CA PHE A 34 1.43 7.78 -3.01
C PHE A 34 2.72 6.98 -2.85
N GLY A 35 3.81 7.56 -3.28
CA GLY A 35 5.13 6.96 -3.19
C GLY A 35 6.19 7.95 -2.74
N VAL A 36 7.23 7.41 -2.15
CA VAL A 36 8.46 8.12 -1.77
C VAL A 36 9.66 7.25 -2.10
N ARG A 37 10.79 7.89 -2.43
CA ARG A 37 12.05 7.19 -2.70
C ARG A 37 13.22 7.94 -2.11
N ILE A 38 14.30 7.21 -1.87
CA ILE A 38 15.62 7.73 -1.57
C ILE A 38 16.65 6.95 -2.38
N SER A 39 17.65 7.63 -2.90
CA SER A 39 18.83 7.02 -3.51
C SER A 39 20.05 7.44 -2.71
N PHE A 40 21.01 6.54 -2.61
CA PHE A 40 22.23 6.73 -1.85
C PHE A 40 23.40 6.95 -2.82
N PRO A 41 24.29 7.92 -2.56
CA PRO A 41 25.51 8.10 -3.36
C PRO A 41 26.44 6.91 -3.27
N GLU A 42 26.47 6.25 -2.11
CA GLU A 42 27.21 5.02 -1.83
C GLU A 42 26.23 3.95 -1.33
N PRO A 43 26.38 2.69 -1.78
CA PRO A 43 25.49 1.61 -1.37
C PRO A 43 25.54 1.37 0.13
N ILE A 44 24.37 1.26 0.77
CA ILE A 44 24.27 0.96 2.19
C ILE A 44 24.09 -0.56 2.39
N GLY A 45 24.89 -1.14 3.29
CA GLY A 45 24.86 -2.57 3.61
C GLY A 45 24.47 -2.88 5.05
N LEU A 46 24.54 -1.90 5.95
CA LEU A 46 24.19 -2.11 7.35
C LEU A 46 22.67 -2.11 7.51
N ILE A 47 22.15 -3.15 8.15
CA ILE A 47 20.69 -3.31 8.36
C ILE A 47 20.10 -2.14 9.17
N GLU A 48 20.88 -1.54 10.06
CA GLU A 48 20.45 -0.40 10.86
C GLU A 48 20.27 0.86 10.01
N ASP A 49 21.16 1.11 9.06
CA ASP A 49 21.05 2.24 8.13
C ASP A 49 19.84 2.07 7.22
N ILE A 50 19.56 0.83 6.77
CA ILE A 50 18.39 0.50 5.99
C ILE A 50 17.12 0.75 6.80
N LYS A 51 17.04 0.29 8.06
CA LYS A 51 15.92 0.54 8.97
C LYS A 51 15.69 2.03 9.17
N ASN A 52 16.72 2.79 9.44
CA ASN A 52 16.64 4.26 9.62
C ASN A 52 16.18 4.98 8.35
N ALA A 53 16.63 4.55 7.18
CA ALA A 53 16.22 5.12 5.91
C ALA A 53 14.74 4.83 5.63
N ILE A 54 14.29 3.61 5.86
CA ILE A 54 12.89 3.20 5.71
C ILE A 54 12.00 3.98 6.68
N GLU A 55 12.39 4.14 7.92
CA GLU A 55 11.65 4.92 8.92
C GLU A 55 11.44 6.37 8.46
N LYS A 56 12.51 7.04 8.00
CA LYS A 56 12.43 8.41 7.46
C LYS A 56 11.50 8.50 6.25
N LEU A 57 11.57 7.53 5.32
CA LEU A 57 10.70 7.47 4.16
C LEU A 57 9.25 7.24 4.57
N LEU A 58 9.01 6.36 5.54
CA LEU A 58 7.68 6.05 6.04
C LEU A 58 7.00 7.27 6.65
N ILE A 59 7.74 8.06 7.45
CA ILE A 59 7.24 9.32 8.00
C ILE A 59 6.84 10.28 6.87
N ARG A 60 7.66 10.40 5.81
CA ARG A 60 7.35 11.25 4.65
C ARG A 60 6.12 10.76 3.91
N LEU A 61 5.97 9.46 3.70
CA LEU A 61 4.81 8.85 3.05
C LEU A 61 3.54 9.09 3.87
N CYS A 62 3.59 8.81 5.18
CA CYS A 62 2.46 9.02 6.09
C CYS A 62 2.04 10.49 6.16
N ASN A 63 2.98 11.43 6.13
CA ASN A 63 2.65 12.86 6.10
C ASN A 63 1.91 13.26 4.82
N LYS A 64 2.33 12.75 3.64
CA LYS A 64 1.60 12.97 2.38
C LYS A 64 0.16 12.42 2.45
N LEU A 65 -0.02 11.26 3.06
CA LEU A 65 -1.34 10.65 3.22
C LEU A 65 -2.21 11.39 4.24
N LYS A 66 -1.61 11.87 5.34
CA LYS A 66 -2.31 12.71 6.34
C LYS A 66 -2.86 13.98 5.71
N THR A 67 -2.08 14.66 4.87
CA THR A 67 -2.53 15.86 4.14
C THR A 67 -3.72 15.57 3.21
N ALA A 68 -3.77 14.35 2.65
CA ALA A 68 -4.90 13.90 1.82
C ALA A 68 -6.07 13.28 2.62
N VAL A 69 -5.95 13.19 3.96
CA VAL A 69 -6.92 12.52 4.85
C VAL A 69 -7.13 11.04 4.49
N LEU A 70 -6.08 10.40 4.00
CA LEU A 70 -6.09 9.02 3.54
C LEU A 70 -5.17 8.14 4.40
N GLY A 71 -5.43 6.84 4.35
CA GLY A 71 -4.55 5.79 4.82
C GLY A 71 -4.36 4.72 3.77
N PHE A 72 -3.54 3.73 4.05
CA PHE A 72 -3.33 2.58 3.18
C PHE A 72 -3.42 1.27 3.96
N GLN A 73 -3.71 0.20 3.25
CA GLN A 73 -3.74 -1.16 3.76
C GLN A 73 -2.56 -2.01 3.31
N GLU A 74 -1.90 -1.62 2.21
CA GLU A 74 -0.77 -2.36 1.67
C GLU A 74 0.37 -1.40 1.40
N LEU A 75 1.58 -1.81 1.82
CA LEU A 75 2.83 -1.09 1.57
C LEU A 75 3.75 -1.97 0.74
N LYS A 76 4.12 -1.48 -0.42
CA LYS A 76 5.17 -2.08 -1.24
C LYS A 76 6.49 -1.38 -0.96
N ILE A 77 7.54 -2.17 -0.77
CA ILE A 77 8.90 -1.71 -0.58
C ILE A 77 9.73 -2.32 -1.69
N ASP A 78 10.34 -1.50 -2.51
CA ASP A 78 11.28 -1.92 -3.51
C ASP A 78 12.70 -1.50 -3.09
N LEU A 79 13.59 -2.48 -3.01
CA LEU A 79 15.01 -2.32 -2.69
C LEU A 79 15.81 -2.60 -3.95
N GLY A 80 16.48 -1.57 -4.49
CA GLY A 80 17.40 -1.71 -5.60
C GLY A 80 18.81 -1.89 -5.10
N PHE A 81 19.45 -2.98 -5.52
CA PHE A 81 20.83 -3.33 -5.16
C PHE A 81 21.83 -2.85 -6.22
N SER A 82 23.08 -2.70 -5.82
CA SER A 82 24.17 -2.26 -6.72
C SER A 82 24.47 -3.22 -7.87
N ASN A 83 23.99 -4.46 -7.80
CA ASN A 83 24.07 -5.45 -8.89
C ASN A 83 22.93 -5.34 -9.90
N ASN A 84 22.13 -4.26 -9.88
CA ASN A 84 20.92 -4.02 -10.66
C ASN A 84 19.75 -4.99 -10.37
N GLU A 85 19.83 -5.79 -9.31
CA GLU A 85 18.69 -6.57 -8.84
C GLU A 85 17.73 -5.71 -8.03
N THR A 86 16.47 -6.10 -8.02
CA THR A 86 15.45 -5.44 -7.20
C THR A 86 14.70 -6.48 -6.39
N GLN A 87 14.65 -6.30 -5.08
CA GLN A 87 13.81 -7.11 -4.20
C GLN A 87 12.59 -6.30 -3.81
N SER A 88 11.40 -6.89 -3.98
CA SER A 88 10.12 -6.28 -3.58
C SER A 88 9.56 -7.02 -2.38
N LEU A 89 9.13 -6.25 -1.38
CA LEU A 89 8.42 -6.76 -0.20
C LEU A 89 7.04 -6.13 -0.17
N LEU A 90 6.03 -6.93 0.12
CA LEU A 90 4.65 -6.48 0.33
C LEU A 90 4.26 -6.69 1.79
N VAL A 91 3.76 -5.63 2.42
CA VAL A 91 3.27 -5.65 3.80
C VAL A 91 1.81 -5.27 3.81
N SER A 92 0.95 -6.18 4.27
CA SER A 92 -0.49 -5.97 4.38
C SER A 92 -0.87 -5.63 5.82
N LEU A 93 -1.77 -4.68 5.96
CA LEU A 93 -2.28 -4.18 7.24
C LEU A 93 -3.76 -4.53 7.38
N ALA A 94 -4.22 -4.84 8.58
CA ALA A 94 -5.62 -5.22 8.82
C ALA A 94 -6.63 -4.08 8.63
N CYS A 95 -6.17 -2.81 8.60
CA CYS A 95 -7.04 -1.65 8.40
C CYS A 95 -6.26 -0.49 7.78
N PHE A 96 -6.99 0.43 7.14
CA PHE A 96 -6.40 1.67 6.65
C PHE A 96 -5.75 2.46 7.80
N THR A 97 -4.48 2.80 7.63
CA THR A 97 -3.73 3.57 8.62
C THR A 97 -2.71 4.49 7.93
N ASN A 98 -2.34 5.57 8.61
CA ASN A 98 -1.24 6.47 8.25
C ASN A 98 -0.36 6.75 9.48
N ASN A 99 -0.39 5.86 10.49
CA ASN A 99 0.47 5.97 11.66
C ASN A 99 1.82 5.29 11.38
N PRO A 100 2.95 6.04 11.29
CA PRO A 100 4.24 5.50 10.93
C PRO A 100 4.77 4.50 11.97
N GLU A 101 4.60 4.73 13.26
CA GLU A 101 5.09 3.85 14.33
C GLU A 101 4.46 2.45 14.24
N ARG A 102 3.14 2.42 14.05
CA ARG A 102 2.40 1.17 13.90
C ARG A 102 2.84 0.39 12.66
N ILE A 103 3.03 1.06 11.53
CA ILE A 103 3.46 0.45 10.28
C ILE A 103 4.89 -0.06 10.42
N PHE A 104 5.78 0.74 11.02
CA PHE A 104 7.19 0.39 11.22
C PHE A 104 7.34 -0.85 12.10
N SER A 105 6.55 -0.99 13.16
CA SER A 105 6.59 -2.18 14.02
C SER A 105 6.24 -3.47 13.30
N VAL A 106 5.34 -3.41 12.31
CA VAL A 106 4.99 -4.56 11.46
C VAL A 106 6.08 -4.82 10.43
N LEU A 107 6.65 -3.74 9.89
CA LEU A 107 7.71 -3.77 8.89
C LEU A 107 8.98 -4.46 9.41
N LEU A 108 9.36 -4.19 10.65
CA LEU A 108 10.52 -4.80 11.30
C LEU A 108 10.48 -6.34 11.23
N LEU A 109 9.29 -6.95 11.30
CA LEU A 109 9.14 -8.39 11.22
C LEU A 109 9.52 -8.98 9.85
N LYS A 110 9.43 -8.16 8.79
CA LYS A 110 9.80 -8.55 7.42
C LYS A 110 11.18 -8.06 6.99
N LEU A 111 11.68 -7.01 7.61
CA LEU A 111 13.01 -6.49 7.30
C LEU A 111 14.14 -7.47 7.68
N ASP A 112 13.89 -8.34 8.63
CA ASP A 112 14.85 -9.39 9.00
C ASP A 112 15.03 -10.47 7.90
N GLU A 113 14.11 -10.51 6.91
CA GLU A 113 14.23 -11.39 5.73
C GLU A 113 15.17 -10.81 4.65
N ILE A 114 15.56 -9.54 4.77
CA ILE A 114 16.42 -8.86 3.81
C ILE A 114 17.87 -9.23 4.07
N LYS A 115 18.54 -9.72 3.02
CA LYS A 115 19.97 -9.98 3.05
C LYS A 115 20.68 -8.98 2.15
N PRO A 116 21.22 -7.89 2.70
CA PRO A 116 21.86 -6.83 1.91
C PRO A 116 23.27 -7.22 1.46
N SER A 117 23.40 -8.32 0.73
CA SER A 117 24.69 -8.88 0.31
C SER A 117 25.47 -7.99 -0.67
N PHE A 118 24.78 -7.15 -1.46
CA PHE A 118 25.42 -6.32 -2.49
C PHE A 118 25.32 -4.80 -2.23
N GLY A 119 24.80 -4.41 -1.06
CA GLY A 119 24.50 -3.00 -0.78
C GLY A 119 23.24 -2.51 -1.53
N ILE A 120 22.56 -1.55 -0.93
CA ILE A 120 21.32 -0.97 -1.45
C ILE A 120 21.59 0.44 -1.93
N ASP A 121 21.27 0.73 -3.20
CA ASP A 121 21.42 2.04 -3.84
C ASP A 121 20.14 2.86 -3.77
N ILE A 122 18.99 2.19 -3.82
CA ILE A 122 17.67 2.84 -3.89
C ILE A 122 16.69 2.11 -2.98
N ILE A 123 15.93 2.88 -2.22
CA ILE A 123 14.76 2.40 -1.47
C ILE A 123 13.54 3.19 -1.94
N ARG A 124 12.48 2.47 -2.32
CA ARG A 124 11.18 3.04 -2.70
C ARG A 124 10.10 2.46 -1.80
N LEU A 125 9.23 3.32 -1.29
CA LEU A 125 7.99 2.93 -0.60
C LEU A 125 6.80 3.41 -1.42
N GLU A 126 5.83 2.55 -1.61
CA GLU A 126 4.59 2.85 -2.32
C GLU A 126 3.39 2.33 -1.51
N ALA A 127 2.45 3.24 -1.24
CA ALA A 127 1.19 2.88 -0.62
C ALA A 127 0.23 2.34 -1.68
N ILE A 128 -0.14 1.08 -1.53
CA ILE A 128 -1.13 0.40 -2.35
C ILE A 128 -2.43 0.31 -1.55
N ASN A 129 -3.56 0.15 -2.24
CA ASN A 129 -4.87 0.07 -1.61
C ASN A 129 -5.09 1.24 -0.65
N VAL A 130 -5.14 2.45 -1.21
CA VAL A 130 -5.32 3.70 -0.47
C VAL A 130 -6.80 4.01 -0.35
N GLY A 131 -7.25 4.35 0.85
CA GLY A 131 -8.64 4.68 1.14
C GLY A 131 -8.80 5.63 2.31
N PRO A 132 -10.02 6.11 2.55
CA PRO A 132 -10.30 7.00 3.68
C PRO A 132 -10.05 6.26 5.00
N ILE A 133 -9.42 6.96 5.93
CA ILE A 133 -9.31 6.47 7.29
C ILE A 133 -10.67 6.69 7.93
N THR A 134 -11.38 5.60 8.26
CA THR A 134 -12.53 5.70 9.15
C THR A 134 -11.97 6.10 10.52
N GLN A 135 -11.98 7.40 10.78
CA GLN A 135 -11.78 7.90 12.12
C GLN A 135 -12.92 7.33 12.96
N SER A 136 -12.65 6.29 13.73
CA SER A 136 -13.38 6.12 14.98
C SER A 136 -13.03 7.38 15.77
N GLN A 137 -13.96 8.31 15.75
CA GLN A 137 -13.82 9.67 16.24
C GLN A 137 -13.14 9.65 17.61
N SER A 138 -12.06 10.38 17.72
CA SER A 138 -11.58 10.89 19.00
C SER A 138 -12.62 11.90 19.50
N ILE A 139 -13.74 11.39 19.99
CA ILE A 139 -14.69 12.21 20.75
C ILE A 139 -14.02 12.35 22.12
N ASN A 140 -13.49 13.54 22.34
CA ASN A 140 -12.79 13.92 23.56
C ASN A 140 -13.66 13.93 24.83
N ASN A 141 -14.91 13.44 24.79
CA ASN A 141 -15.85 13.46 25.89
C ASN A 141 -16.73 12.21 25.96
N LEU A 142 -16.15 11.00 25.95
CA LEU A 142 -16.96 9.81 26.19
C LEU A 142 -16.29 8.90 27.23
N ASP A 143 -17.14 8.33 28.07
CA ASP A 143 -16.92 7.54 29.27
C ASP A 143 -15.73 6.57 29.23
N LEU A 144 -15.11 6.34 30.39
CA LEU A 144 -14.00 5.43 30.64
C LEU A 144 -14.23 4.03 30.05
N HIS A 145 -15.47 3.53 30.00
CA HIS A 145 -15.84 2.25 29.41
C HIS A 145 -15.61 2.18 27.89
N GLU A 146 -15.92 3.23 27.13
CA GLU A 146 -15.68 3.23 25.68
C GLU A 146 -14.19 3.36 25.33
N LYS A 147 -13.39 4.02 26.16
CA LYS A 147 -11.93 4.07 26.00
C LYS A 147 -11.30 2.69 26.13
N VAL A 148 -11.79 1.87 27.07
CA VAL A 148 -11.28 0.51 27.27
C VAL A 148 -11.62 -0.38 26.08
N ILE A 149 -12.84 -0.33 25.55
CA ILE A 149 -13.27 -1.12 24.38
C ILE A 149 -12.51 -0.68 23.11
N LYS A 150 -12.28 0.64 22.90
CA LYS A 150 -11.50 1.15 21.79
C LYS A 150 -10.02 0.73 21.86
N ASN A 151 -9.45 0.71 23.06
CA ASN A 151 -8.08 0.28 23.26
C ASN A 151 -7.93 -1.23 22.99
N GLN A 152 -8.87 -2.05 23.45
CA GLN A 152 -8.92 -3.48 23.14
C GLN A 152 -9.05 -3.74 21.63
N ASN A 153 -9.89 -2.99 20.91
CA ASN A 153 -10.03 -3.11 19.47
C ASN A 153 -8.75 -2.69 18.70
N SER A 154 -8.01 -1.71 19.19
CA SER A 154 -6.74 -1.30 18.58
C SER A 154 -5.65 -2.34 18.80
N VAL A 155 -5.59 -2.93 20.01
CA VAL A 155 -4.66 -4.01 20.35
C VAL A 155 -4.95 -5.26 19.52
N LEU A 156 -6.24 -5.63 19.40
CA LEU A 156 -6.67 -6.76 18.57
C LEU A 156 -6.30 -6.57 17.10
N LYS A 157 -6.54 -5.38 16.52
CA LYS A 157 -6.16 -5.06 15.14
C LYS A 157 -4.65 -5.16 14.93
N ASN A 158 -3.86 -4.72 15.90
CA ASN A 158 -2.39 -4.85 15.84
C ASN A 158 -1.95 -6.31 15.88
N LEU A 159 -2.58 -7.11 16.74
CA LEU A 159 -2.29 -8.53 16.85
C LEU A 159 -2.65 -9.28 15.57
N ILE A 160 -3.84 -9.02 15.00
CA ILE A 160 -4.26 -9.57 13.71
C ILE A 160 -3.27 -9.19 12.60
N THR A 161 -2.84 -7.93 12.54
CA THR A 161 -1.86 -7.49 11.55
C THR A 161 -0.52 -8.23 11.70
N ARG A 162 -0.02 -8.37 12.93
CA ARG A 162 1.25 -9.08 13.20
C ARG A 162 1.16 -10.56 12.88
N LEU A 163 0.06 -11.21 13.21
CA LEU A 163 -0.18 -12.62 12.85
C LEU A 163 -0.33 -12.77 11.32
N GLY A 164 -1.12 -11.91 10.70
CA GLY A 164 -1.34 -11.93 9.25
C GLY A 164 -0.07 -11.69 8.45
N THR A 165 0.88 -10.93 9.00
CA THR A 165 2.19 -10.72 8.35
C THR A 165 3.02 -12.00 8.32
N LYS A 166 2.85 -12.90 9.31
CA LYS A 166 3.58 -14.18 9.39
C LYS A 166 2.88 -15.34 8.69
N VAL A 167 1.55 -15.40 8.76
CA VAL A 167 0.75 -16.57 8.34
C VAL A 167 -0.06 -16.28 7.08
N GLY A 168 -0.23 -15.00 6.73
CA GLY A 168 -1.17 -14.52 5.71
C GLY A 168 -2.49 -14.07 6.35
N LEU A 169 -3.05 -12.97 5.87
CA LEU A 169 -4.32 -12.44 6.39
C LEU A 169 -5.50 -13.36 6.09
N ASP A 170 -5.44 -14.09 4.98
CA ASP A 170 -6.48 -15.05 4.54
C ASP A 170 -6.59 -16.27 5.45
N ALA A 171 -5.56 -16.56 6.26
CA ALA A 171 -5.57 -17.66 7.23
C ALA A 171 -6.26 -17.29 8.55
N ILE A 172 -6.64 -16.02 8.75
CA ILE A 172 -7.24 -15.54 9.99
C ILE A 172 -8.76 -15.41 9.81
N ILE A 173 -9.52 -16.33 10.40
CA ILE A 173 -10.98 -16.37 10.34
C ILE A 173 -11.55 -15.90 11.66
N ARG A 174 -12.53 -15.00 11.62
CA ARG A 174 -13.32 -14.62 12.80
C ARG A 174 -14.55 -15.50 12.92
N HIS A 175 -14.63 -16.30 13.98
CA HIS A 175 -15.86 -17.00 14.33
C HIS A 175 -16.86 -16.01 14.96
N ILE A 176 -18.04 -15.90 14.36
CA ILE A 176 -19.18 -15.18 14.92
C ILE A 176 -20.11 -16.27 15.48
N PRO A 177 -20.30 -16.34 16.79
CA PRO A 177 -21.26 -17.28 17.36
C PRO A 177 -22.67 -16.92 16.87
N ALA A 178 -23.48 -17.95 16.55
CA ALA A 178 -24.85 -17.79 16.11
C ALA A 178 -25.74 -17.26 17.23
#